data_b46477ae7a9207947fe8f775427a105a
#
_entry.id   b46477ae7a9207947fe8f775427a105a
#
_cell.length_a   1.000
_cell.length_b   1.000
_cell.length_c   1.000
_cell.angle_alpha   90.00
_cell.angle_beta   90.00
_cell.angle_gamma   90.00
#
_symmetry.space_group_name_H-M   'P 1'
#
loop_
_entity.id
_entity.type
_entity.pdbx_description
1 polymer ?
#
loop_
_entity_poly.entity_id
_entity_poly.type
_entity_poly.pdbx_seq_one_letter_code
_entity_poly.pdbx_strand_id
1 'polypeptide(L)'
;AWRTENRAAVWLLLGFVPVSLGVGVTTLAVAGIIPFTPWVLMAMPLGSALEVPFNLYGLHLLEQRRALVLKSRAELDQVHAPAGESRQAMLRRLSGHRGDQGQATGVGLLMLLRFPALAPGSPRLRILDAVNVEHFLHSMMVAAVRPGNHVGRRSFHEIVLRNPLDASDAAVRGLVTALFAQALRSDRFGIEPRDAVLRIAYGRLDTAQMSIEGALDRLVDALDDAARSGARRIEVDLNAPGGALR
;
A
#
# COMPACT_ATOMS: atom_id res chain seq x y z
N ALA A 1 -13.89 3.46 1.30
CA ALA A 1 -13.03 4.62 1.14
C ALA A 1 -13.64 5.88 1.76
N TRP A 2 -14.90 6.17 1.53
CA TRP A 2 -15.60 7.37 2.05
C TRP A 2 -15.65 7.47 3.58
N ARG A 3 -15.61 6.35 4.30
CA ARG A 3 -15.82 6.32 5.77
C ARG A 3 -14.62 6.76 6.62
N THR A 4 -13.40 6.68 6.13
CA THR A 4 -12.22 7.00 6.95
C THR A 4 -11.50 8.28 6.55
N GLU A 5 -11.46 8.61 5.26
CA GLU A 5 -10.86 9.87 4.79
C GLU A 5 -11.65 11.09 5.22
N ASN A 6 -12.96 10.94 5.33
CA ASN A 6 -13.85 12.05 5.68
C ASN A 6 -13.95 12.33 7.19
N ARG A 7 -13.44 11.46 8.08
CA ARG A 7 -13.62 11.70 9.52
C ARG A 7 -12.93 12.99 9.99
N ALA A 8 -11.68 13.22 9.62
CA ALA A 8 -10.98 14.44 10.01
C ALA A 8 -11.63 15.67 9.38
N ALA A 9 -12.00 15.61 8.10
CA ALA A 9 -12.71 16.69 7.41
C ALA A 9 -14.10 16.94 8.01
N VAL A 10 -14.82 15.90 8.40
CA VAL A 10 -16.12 16.03 9.08
C VAL A 10 -15.98 16.70 10.43
N TRP A 11 -14.95 16.35 11.23
CA TRP A 11 -14.74 17.00 12.52
C TRP A 11 -14.34 18.48 12.37
N LEU A 12 -13.52 18.82 11.37
CA LEU A 12 -13.19 20.20 11.05
C LEU A 12 -14.42 21.00 10.59
N LEU A 13 -15.27 20.41 9.73
CA LEU A 13 -16.51 21.02 9.31
C LEU A 13 -17.50 21.21 10.48
N LEU A 14 -17.62 20.20 11.35
CA LEU A 14 -18.46 20.29 12.55
C LEU A 14 -17.98 21.39 13.51
N GLY A 15 -16.66 21.69 13.53
CA GLY A 15 -16.12 22.79 14.30
C GLY A 15 -16.65 24.15 13.82
N PHE A 16 -16.87 24.34 12.51
CA PHE A 16 -17.39 25.62 11.97
C PHE A 16 -18.89 25.83 12.24
N VAL A 17 -19.67 24.78 12.47
CA VAL A 17 -21.13 24.90 12.65
C VAL A 17 -21.51 25.75 13.84
N PRO A 18 -20.95 25.54 15.07
CA PRO A 18 -21.28 26.35 16.24
C PRO A 18 -20.97 27.84 16.06
N VAL A 19 -19.82 28.17 15.46
CA VAL A 19 -19.45 29.56 15.17
C VAL A 19 -20.40 30.19 14.17
N SER A 20 -20.70 29.50 13.08
CA SER A 20 -21.63 29.99 12.06
C SER A 20 -23.02 30.26 12.62
N LEU A 21 -23.52 29.39 13.51
CA LEU A 21 -24.77 29.60 14.24
C LEU A 21 -24.70 30.80 15.16
N GLY A 22 -23.62 30.95 15.93
CA GLY A 22 -23.39 32.09 16.81
C GLY A 22 -23.39 33.42 16.06
N VAL A 23 -22.65 33.46 14.92
CA VAL A 23 -22.63 34.64 14.04
C VAL A 23 -24.02 34.92 13.47
N GLY A 24 -24.73 33.92 12.99
CA GLY A 24 -26.10 34.05 12.46
C GLY A 24 -27.07 34.65 13.47
N VAL A 25 -27.09 34.09 14.70
CA VAL A 25 -27.96 34.59 15.79
C VAL A 25 -27.63 36.04 16.12
N THR A 26 -26.34 36.39 16.24
CA THR A 26 -25.92 37.76 16.56
C THR A 26 -26.29 38.71 15.43
N THR A 27 -26.14 38.30 14.19
CA THR A 27 -26.53 39.12 13.02
C THR A 27 -28.04 39.39 12.97
N LEU A 28 -28.86 38.38 13.25
CA LEU A 28 -30.33 38.53 13.32
C LEU A 28 -30.75 39.49 14.43
N ALA A 29 -30.06 39.49 15.57
CA ALA A 29 -30.33 40.45 16.65
C ALA A 29 -29.92 41.86 16.28
N VAL A 30 -28.75 42.03 15.66
CA VAL A 30 -28.31 43.38 15.16
C VAL A 30 -29.28 43.93 14.09
N ALA A 31 -29.83 43.03 13.26
CA ALA A 31 -30.85 43.40 12.27
C ALA A 31 -32.23 43.72 12.90
N GLY A 32 -32.39 43.55 14.21
CA GLY A 32 -33.65 43.82 14.91
C GLY A 32 -34.73 42.76 14.68
N ILE A 33 -34.37 41.59 14.12
CA ILE A 33 -35.28 40.49 13.84
C ILE A 33 -35.60 39.71 15.10
N ILE A 34 -34.61 39.55 15.99
CA ILE A 34 -34.78 38.90 17.29
C ILE A 34 -34.36 39.87 18.42
N PRO A 35 -34.97 39.76 19.63
CA PRO A 35 -34.64 40.63 20.73
C PRO A 35 -33.21 40.39 21.25
N PHE A 36 -32.50 41.45 21.61
CA PHE A 36 -31.18 41.42 22.26
C PHE A 36 -31.33 40.89 23.68
N THR A 37 -31.01 39.60 23.86
CA THR A 37 -31.00 38.94 25.15
C THR A 37 -29.57 38.57 25.57
N PRO A 38 -29.28 38.38 26.88
CA PRO A 38 -27.95 37.94 27.30
C PRO A 38 -27.46 36.65 26.60
N TRP A 39 -28.39 35.77 26.24
CA TRP A 39 -28.08 34.54 25.48
C TRP A 39 -27.59 34.80 24.06
N VAL A 40 -28.11 35.81 23.40
CA VAL A 40 -27.66 36.22 22.07
C VAL A 40 -26.23 36.73 22.13
N LEU A 41 -25.87 37.49 23.17
CA LEU A 41 -24.51 37.99 23.39
C LEU A 41 -23.52 36.83 23.67
N MET A 42 -24.01 35.77 24.28
CA MET A 42 -23.17 34.58 24.56
C MET A 42 -23.08 33.60 23.39
N ALA A 43 -23.90 33.74 22.36
CA ALA A 43 -23.94 32.78 21.22
C ALA A 43 -22.62 32.68 20.48
N MET A 44 -21.95 33.82 20.23
CA MET A 44 -20.68 33.87 19.53
C MET A 44 -19.51 33.31 20.37
N PRO A 45 -19.30 33.75 21.65
CA PRO A 45 -18.29 33.13 22.52
C PRO A 45 -18.47 31.63 22.74
N LEU A 46 -19.72 31.17 22.92
CA LEU A 46 -20.03 29.75 23.07
C LEU A 46 -19.72 28.96 21.78
N GLY A 47 -20.08 29.52 20.62
CA GLY A 47 -19.74 28.92 19.32
C GLY A 47 -18.23 28.74 19.16
N SER A 48 -17.44 29.78 19.47
CA SER A 48 -15.97 29.73 19.42
C SER A 48 -15.38 28.76 20.44
N ALA A 49 -15.95 28.69 21.64
CA ALA A 49 -15.48 27.74 22.66
C ALA A 49 -15.70 26.28 22.26
N LEU A 50 -16.77 26.00 21.52
CA LEU A 50 -17.05 24.65 20.98
C LEU A 50 -16.18 24.34 19.74
N GLU A 51 -15.83 25.32 18.91
CA GLU A 51 -14.99 25.13 17.75
C GLU A 51 -13.63 24.52 18.09
N VAL A 52 -12.99 25.02 19.15
CA VAL A 52 -11.63 24.63 19.55
C VAL A 52 -11.48 23.10 19.76
N PRO A 53 -12.32 22.43 20.57
CA PRO A 53 -12.16 20.98 20.75
C PRO A 53 -12.43 20.17 19.50
N PHE A 54 -13.34 20.60 18.62
CA PHE A 54 -13.61 19.92 17.36
C PHE A 54 -12.43 20.04 16.39
N ASN A 55 -11.84 21.24 16.28
CA ASN A 55 -10.67 21.45 15.43
C ASN A 55 -9.44 20.74 15.98
N LEU A 56 -9.20 20.77 17.29
CA LEU A 56 -8.10 20.02 17.92
C LEU A 56 -8.24 18.51 17.69
N TYR A 57 -9.44 17.96 17.80
CA TYR A 57 -9.67 16.55 17.54
C TYR A 57 -9.46 16.19 16.07
N GLY A 58 -9.93 17.04 15.14
CA GLY A 58 -9.68 16.89 13.71
C GLY A 58 -8.18 16.92 13.38
N LEU A 59 -7.43 17.86 13.95
CA LEU A 59 -5.97 17.95 13.79
C LEU A 59 -5.26 16.73 14.39
N HIS A 60 -5.66 16.30 15.57
CA HIS A 60 -5.11 15.10 16.20
C HIS A 60 -5.27 13.86 15.34
N LEU A 61 -6.41 13.67 14.69
CA LEU A 61 -6.62 12.58 13.74
C LEU A 61 -5.69 12.68 12.52
N LEU A 62 -5.41 13.88 12.04
CA LEU A 62 -4.44 14.11 10.96
C LEU A 62 -3.01 13.81 11.40
N GLU A 63 -2.62 14.21 12.61
CA GLU A 63 -1.29 13.93 13.17
C GLU A 63 -1.09 12.44 13.40
N GLN A 64 -2.08 11.73 13.95
CA GLN A 64 -2.00 10.27 14.08
C GLN A 64 -1.78 9.58 12.74
N ARG A 65 -2.44 10.05 11.67
CA ARG A 65 -2.18 9.55 10.31
C ARG A 65 -0.75 9.81 9.86
N ARG A 66 -0.25 11.05 10.05
CA ARG A 66 1.14 11.39 9.71
C ARG A 66 2.14 10.55 10.50
N ALA A 67 1.91 10.35 11.79
CA ALA A 67 2.75 9.51 12.64
C ALA A 67 2.76 8.04 12.19
N LEU A 68 1.60 7.50 11.78
CA LEU A 68 1.51 6.16 11.20
C LEU A 68 2.28 6.05 9.88
N VAL A 69 2.20 7.07 9.01
CA VAL A 69 2.97 7.13 7.76
C VAL A 69 4.47 7.17 8.04
N LEU A 70 4.91 7.99 8.98
CA LEU A 70 6.32 8.10 9.37
C LEU A 70 6.82 6.82 10.02
N LYS A 71 6.01 6.20 10.88
CA LYS A 71 6.34 4.92 11.51
C LYS A 71 6.45 3.80 10.48
N SER A 72 5.52 3.73 9.53
CA SER A 72 5.60 2.74 8.44
C SER A 72 6.79 2.99 7.51
N ARG A 73 7.21 4.25 7.30
CA ARG A 73 8.47 4.55 6.59
C ARG A 73 9.69 4.08 7.37
N ALA A 74 9.74 4.34 8.68
CA ALA A 74 10.84 3.86 9.52
C ALA A 74 10.90 2.33 9.60
N GLU A 75 9.74 1.66 9.62
CA GLU A 75 9.66 0.19 9.54
C GLU A 75 10.06 -0.31 8.15
N LEU A 76 9.76 0.42 7.06
CA LEU A 76 10.26 0.13 5.71
C LEU A 76 11.78 0.19 5.61
N ASP A 77 12.40 1.20 6.22
CA ASP A 77 13.85 1.33 6.27
C ASP A 77 14.49 0.16 7.04
N GLN A 78 13.80 -0.37 8.05
CA GLN A 78 14.22 -1.58 8.78
C GLN A 78 13.99 -2.87 8.00
N VAL A 79 12.96 -2.96 7.18
CA VAL A 79 12.63 -4.15 6.34
C VAL A 79 13.42 -4.20 5.04
N HIS A 80 14.45 -3.35 4.87
CA HIS A 80 15.41 -3.40 3.76
C HIS A 80 14.83 -3.21 2.35
N ALA A 81 13.72 -2.52 2.19
CA ALA A 81 13.17 -2.13 0.90
C ALA A 81 12.89 -0.63 0.82
N PRO A 82 13.92 0.24 0.69
CA PRO A 82 13.71 1.68 0.58
C PRO A 82 12.85 2.00 -0.64
N ALA A 83 11.82 2.82 -0.43
CA ALA A 83 11.07 3.40 -1.52
C ALA A 83 12.05 4.22 -2.39
N GLY A 84 12.24 3.80 -3.66
CA GLY A 84 13.20 4.41 -4.57
C GLY A 84 14.53 3.68 -4.71
N GLU A 85 14.65 2.44 -4.21
CA GLU A 85 15.81 1.61 -4.48
C GLU A 85 16.05 1.48 -5.99
N SER A 86 17.30 1.73 -6.43
CA SER A 86 17.64 1.53 -7.83
C SER A 86 17.47 0.05 -8.22
N ARG A 87 17.12 -0.23 -9.51
CA ARG A 87 17.02 -1.60 -10.04
C ARG A 87 18.27 -2.43 -9.71
N GLN A 88 19.44 -1.82 -9.79
CA GLN A 88 20.71 -2.49 -9.49
C GLN A 88 20.86 -2.83 -8.01
N ALA A 89 20.43 -1.95 -7.10
CA ALA A 89 20.47 -2.21 -5.66
C ALA A 89 19.52 -3.35 -5.29
N MET A 90 18.31 -3.34 -5.84
CA MET A 90 17.34 -4.43 -5.70
C MET A 90 17.92 -5.77 -6.21
N LEU A 91 18.49 -5.80 -7.42
CA LEU A 91 19.07 -7.00 -7.99
C LEU A 91 20.27 -7.51 -7.16
N ARG A 92 21.11 -6.62 -6.63
CA ARG A 92 22.22 -7.00 -5.73
C ARG A 92 21.68 -7.62 -4.45
N ARG A 93 20.60 -7.08 -3.86
CA ARG A 93 19.97 -7.64 -2.66
C ARG A 93 19.33 -8.98 -2.95
N LEU A 94 18.60 -9.10 -4.05
CA LEU A 94 17.99 -10.36 -4.47
C LEU A 94 19.04 -11.43 -4.81
N SER A 95 20.23 -11.04 -5.30
CA SER A 95 21.32 -11.99 -5.57
C SER A 95 21.98 -12.56 -4.31
N GLY A 96 21.68 -11.96 -3.14
CA GLY A 96 22.34 -12.32 -1.88
C GLY A 96 23.77 -11.78 -1.84
N HIS A 97 24.25 -11.36 -0.69
CA HIS A 97 25.66 -11.02 -0.51
C HIS A 97 26.51 -12.26 -0.81
N ARG A 98 27.33 -12.17 -1.84
CA ARG A 98 28.32 -13.20 -2.21
C ARG A 98 29.45 -13.35 -1.17
N GLY A 99 29.27 -12.78 0.04
CA GLY A 99 30.32 -12.57 1.02
C GLY A 99 30.40 -13.54 2.20
N ASP A 100 29.26 -14.17 2.60
CA ASP A 100 29.34 -15.05 3.77
C ASP A 100 28.49 -16.32 3.57
N GLN A 101 29.18 -17.44 3.66
CA GLN A 101 28.72 -18.83 3.60
C GLN A 101 28.41 -19.40 2.20
N GLY A 102 29.36 -20.22 1.75
CA GLY A 102 29.28 -21.31 0.79
C GLY A 102 28.06 -21.39 -0.12
N GLN A 103 28.31 -21.14 -1.41
CA GLN A 103 27.51 -21.56 -2.56
C GLN A 103 26.11 -22.08 -2.20
N ALA A 104 25.13 -21.19 -2.10
CA ALA A 104 23.74 -21.60 -2.24
C ALA A 104 23.50 -21.96 -3.73
N THR A 105 24.12 -23.05 -4.19
CA THR A 105 23.76 -23.74 -5.43
C THR A 105 22.46 -24.48 -5.15
N GLY A 106 21.36 -23.77 -5.14
CA GLY A 106 20.05 -24.34 -4.89
C GLY A 106 18.99 -23.72 -5.74
N VAL A 107 18.01 -24.51 -6.10
CA VAL A 107 16.80 -24.05 -6.75
C VAL A 107 15.98 -23.25 -5.73
N GLY A 108 15.93 -21.93 -5.88
CA GLY A 108 15.13 -21.05 -5.06
C GLY A 108 13.80 -20.68 -5.73
N LEU A 109 12.93 -20.04 -4.99
CA LEU A 109 11.68 -19.45 -5.49
C LEU A 109 11.93 -18.00 -5.91
N LEU A 110 11.47 -17.65 -7.10
CA LEU A 110 11.33 -16.25 -7.54
C LEU A 110 9.85 -15.96 -7.82
N MET A 111 9.36 -14.84 -7.33
CA MET A 111 7.96 -14.45 -7.47
C MET A 111 7.86 -12.97 -7.79
N LEU A 112 6.97 -12.63 -8.72
CA LEU A 112 6.62 -11.26 -9.08
C LEU A 112 5.13 -11.04 -8.79
N LEU A 113 4.85 -10.04 -7.97
CA LEU A 113 3.52 -9.57 -7.63
C LEU A 113 3.24 -8.28 -8.40
N ARG A 114 2.11 -8.20 -9.07
CA ARG A 114 1.69 -7.00 -9.82
C ARG A 114 0.28 -6.59 -9.44
N PHE A 115 0.08 -5.28 -9.29
CA PHE A 115 -1.21 -4.64 -9.06
C PHE A 115 -1.60 -3.80 -10.28
N PRO A 116 -2.37 -4.34 -11.24
CA PRO A 116 -2.63 -3.66 -12.52
C PRO A 116 -3.35 -2.32 -12.37
N ALA A 117 -4.25 -2.20 -11.39
CA ALA A 117 -4.96 -0.94 -11.14
C ALA A 117 -4.05 0.17 -10.58
N LEU A 118 -2.90 -0.19 -10.02
CA LEU A 118 -1.90 0.74 -9.50
C LEU A 118 -0.80 1.05 -10.51
N ALA A 119 -0.88 0.52 -11.74
CA ALA A 119 0.09 0.78 -12.79
C ALA A 119 0.11 2.28 -13.18
N PRO A 120 1.29 2.83 -13.53
CA PRO A 120 1.39 4.19 -14.06
C PRO A 120 0.49 4.37 -15.27
N GLY A 121 -0.30 5.45 -15.27
CA GLY A 121 -1.28 5.72 -16.34
C GLY A 121 -2.65 5.06 -16.14
N SER A 122 -2.81 4.17 -15.16
CA SER A 122 -4.13 3.65 -14.81
C SER A 122 -5.09 4.78 -14.38
N PRO A 123 -6.32 4.85 -14.92
CA PRO A 123 -7.30 5.84 -14.47
C PRO A 123 -7.67 5.67 -13.00
N ARG A 124 -7.52 4.46 -12.46
CA ARG A 124 -7.78 4.15 -11.05
C ARG A 124 -6.75 4.77 -10.12
N LEU A 125 -5.47 4.74 -10.49
CA LEU A 125 -4.41 5.34 -9.68
C LEU A 125 -4.61 6.84 -9.45
N ARG A 126 -5.24 7.55 -10.41
CA ARG A 126 -5.53 8.99 -10.29
C ARG A 126 -6.55 9.33 -9.21
N ILE A 127 -7.40 8.37 -8.84
CA ILE A 127 -8.49 8.55 -7.88
C ILE A 127 -8.06 8.09 -6.48
N LEU A 128 -7.02 7.23 -6.41
CA LEU A 128 -6.54 6.68 -5.14
C LEU A 128 -5.60 7.67 -4.46
N ASP A 129 -5.72 7.75 -3.13
CA ASP A 129 -4.77 8.51 -2.31
C ASP A 129 -3.41 7.80 -2.32
N ALA A 130 -2.37 8.51 -2.75
CA ALA A 130 -1.01 7.99 -2.84
C ALA A 130 -0.50 7.44 -1.51
N VAL A 131 -0.87 8.06 -0.38
CA VAL A 131 -0.51 7.62 0.96
C VAL A 131 -1.13 6.26 1.27
N ASN A 132 -2.41 6.10 0.97
CA ASN A 132 -3.13 4.85 1.20
C ASN A 132 -2.57 3.71 0.33
N VAL A 133 -2.21 4.01 -0.93
CA VAL A 133 -1.58 3.05 -1.83
C VAL A 133 -0.21 2.61 -1.30
N GLU A 134 0.63 3.56 -0.83
CA GLU A 134 1.92 3.23 -0.21
C GLU A 134 1.76 2.35 1.03
N HIS A 135 0.81 2.66 1.90
CA HIS A 135 0.51 1.82 3.08
C HIS A 135 0.05 0.41 2.69
N PHE A 136 -0.79 0.31 1.66
CA PHE A 136 -1.22 -0.98 1.15
C PHE A 136 -0.05 -1.80 0.61
N LEU A 137 0.77 -1.21 -0.26
CA LEU A 137 1.94 -1.88 -0.84
C LEU A 137 2.94 -2.29 0.24
N HIS A 138 3.14 -1.43 1.25
CA HIS A 138 3.95 -1.78 2.41
C HIS A 138 3.38 -3.00 3.15
N SER A 139 2.09 -3.03 3.41
CA SER A 139 1.45 -4.17 4.07
C SER A 139 1.61 -5.47 3.28
N MET A 140 1.61 -5.39 1.95
CA MET A 140 1.87 -6.52 1.06
C MET A 140 3.32 -6.99 1.16
N MET A 141 4.29 -6.06 1.23
CA MET A 141 5.70 -6.40 1.41
C MET A 141 5.93 -7.08 2.75
N VAL A 142 5.36 -6.55 3.85
CA VAL A 142 5.44 -7.17 5.18
C VAL A 142 4.84 -8.58 5.19
N ALA A 143 3.71 -8.80 4.50
CA ALA A 143 3.10 -10.11 4.37
C ALA A 143 3.97 -11.11 3.57
N ALA A 144 4.82 -10.60 2.68
CA ALA A 144 5.78 -11.38 1.90
C ALA A 144 7.06 -11.72 2.67
N VAL A 145 7.39 -10.95 3.73
CA VAL A 145 8.59 -11.17 4.54
C VAL A 145 8.42 -12.42 5.40
N ARG A 146 9.27 -13.40 5.16
CA ARG A 146 9.41 -14.59 5.98
C ARG A 146 10.91 -14.88 6.15
N PRO A 147 11.31 -15.69 7.15
CA PRO A 147 12.70 -16.10 7.28
C PRO A 147 13.24 -16.66 5.95
N GLY A 148 14.34 -16.10 5.47
CA GLY A 148 14.96 -16.48 4.20
C GLY A 148 14.40 -15.79 2.95
N ASN A 149 13.30 -15.02 3.04
CA ASN A 149 12.80 -14.27 1.90
C ASN A 149 13.53 -12.92 1.75
N HIS A 150 13.89 -12.61 0.52
CA HIS A 150 14.33 -11.28 0.11
C HIS A 150 13.20 -10.61 -0.66
N VAL A 151 12.73 -9.46 -0.19
CA VAL A 151 11.65 -8.70 -0.81
C VAL A 151 12.19 -7.39 -1.34
N GLY A 152 11.87 -7.06 -2.59
CA GLY A 152 12.24 -5.82 -3.24
C GLY A 152 11.07 -5.23 -4.00
N ARG A 153 11.16 -3.94 -4.31
CA ARG A 153 10.17 -3.23 -5.14
C ARG A 153 10.78 -2.94 -6.50
N ARG A 154 10.23 -3.53 -7.57
CA ARG A 154 10.70 -3.31 -8.93
C ARG A 154 10.15 -2.01 -9.52
N SER A 155 8.89 -1.72 -9.22
CA SER A 155 8.21 -0.48 -9.61
C SER A 155 7.13 -0.13 -8.58
N PHE A 156 6.43 0.99 -8.79
CA PHE A 156 5.36 1.42 -7.89
C PHE A 156 4.27 0.36 -7.68
N HIS A 157 3.99 -0.45 -8.68
CA HIS A 157 2.93 -1.46 -8.68
C HIS A 157 3.45 -2.91 -8.74
N GLU A 158 4.76 -3.11 -8.59
CA GLU A 158 5.39 -4.44 -8.68
C GLU A 158 6.32 -4.70 -7.50
N ILE A 159 6.10 -5.84 -6.85
CA ILE A 159 6.91 -6.34 -5.74
C ILE A 159 7.56 -7.66 -6.17
N VAL A 160 8.85 -7.79 -5.96
CA VAL A 160 9.62 -9.01 -6.23
C VAL A 160 9.95 -9.68 -4.91
N LEU A 161 9.80 -10.99 -4.88
CA LEU A 161 10.18 -11.82 -3.76
C LEU A 161 11.09 -12.95 -4.25
N ARG A 162 12.17 -13.17 -3.54
CA ARG A 162 13.05 -14.33 -3.72
C ARG A 162 13.21 -15.09 -2.42
N ASN A 163 13.02 -16.39 -2.45
CA ASN A 163 13.45 -17.30 -1.40
C ASN A 163 14.53 -18.26 -1.96
N PRO A 164 15.78 -18.07 -1.58
CA PRO A 164 16.87 -18.92 -2.08
C PRO A 164 16.90 -20.31 -1.43
N LEU A 165 16.20 -20.53 -0.31
CA LEU A 165 16.31 -21.72 0.53
C LEU A 165 15.14 -22.69 0.39
N ASP A 166 13.95 -22.20 0.02
CA ASP A 166 12.73 -23.01 0.00
C ASP A 166 11.87 -22.67 -1.20
N ALA A 167 11.75 -23.61 -2.11
CA ALA A 167 10.86 -23.57 -3.26
C ALA A 167 9.84 -24.73 -3.23
N SER A 168 9.56 -25.28 -2.05
CA SER A 168 8.58 -26.35 -1.90
C SER A 168 7.17 -25.88 -2.27
N ASP A 169 6.35 -26.76 -2.85
CA ASP A 169 4.98 -26.44 -3.23
C ASP A 169 4.12 -26.01 -2.04
N ALA A 170 4.41 -26.54 -0.85
CA ALA A 170 3.71 -26.17 0.37
C ALA A 170 4.03 -24.74 0.80
N ALA A 171 5.31 -24.33 0.76
CA ALA A 171 5.75 -22.99 1.08
C ALA A 171 5.18 -21.97 0.07
N VAL A 172 5.22 -22.29 -1.22
CA VAL A 172 4.64 -21.46 -2.29
C VAL A 172 3.14 -21.30 -2.11
N ARG A 173 2.39 -22.38 -1.92
CA ARG A 173 0.93 -22.28 -1.69
C ARG A 173 0.60 -21.45 -0.45
N GLY A 174 1.29 -21.68 0.67
CA GLY A 174 1.08 -20.92 1.88
C GLY A 174 1.37 -19.42 1.72
N LEU A 175 2.42 -19.07 0.99
CA LEU A 175 2.77 -17.69 0.71
C LEU A 175 1.76 -17.03 -0.22
N VAL A 176 1.41 -17.66 -1.32
CA VAL A 176 0.42 -17.17 -2.29
C VAL A 176 -0.94 -16.93 -1.61
N THR A 177 -1.40 -17.88 -0.79
CA THR A 177 -2.65 -17.74 -0.03
C THR A 177 -2.60 -16.55 0.93
N ALA A 178 -1.48 -16.36 1.64
CA ALA A 178 -1.31 -15.24 2.55
C ALA A 178 -1.32 -13.89 1.81
N LEU A 179 -0.68 -13.81 0.64
CA LEU A 179 -0.65 -12.60 -0.19
C LEU A 179 -2.04 -12.25 -0.74
N PHE A 180 -2.79 -13.23 -1.23
CA PHE A 180 -4.18 -12.99 -1.67
C PHE A 180 -5.08 -12.59 -0.50
N ALA A 181 -4.96 -13.24 0.67
CA ALA A 181 -5.71 -12.86 1.87
C ALA A 181 -5.39 -11.43 2.32
N GLN A 182 -4.13 -10.99 2.20
CA GLN A 182 -3.74 -9.62 2.51
C GLN A 182 -4.29 -8.63 1.47
N ALA A 183 -4.26 -8.96 0.18
CA ALA A 183 -4.82 -8.13 -0.89
C ALA A 183 -6.34 -7.91 -0.71
N LEU A 184 -7.08 -8.92 -0.23
CA LEU A 184 -8.50 -8.81 0.08
C LEU A 184 -8.81 -7.85 1.25
N ARG A 185 -7.82 -7.51 2.07
CA ARG A 185 -7.95 -6.53 3.17
C ARG A 185 -7.62 -5.10 2.76
N SER A 186 -7.59 -4.81 1.48
CA SER A 186 -7.28 -3.50 0.90
C SER A 186 -8.24 -2.39 1.34
N ASP A 187 -9.47 -2.74 1.73
CA ASP A 187 -10.48 -1.84 2.27
C ASP A 187 -10.00 -1.08 3.52
N ARG A 188 -9.12 -1.69 4.33
CA ARG A 188 -8.49 -1.05 5.50
C ARG A 188 -7.62 0.16 5.12
N PHE A 189 -7.16 0.20 3.87
CA PHE A 189 -6.35 1.27 3.30
C PHE A 189 -7.16 2.20 2.41
N GLY A 190 -8.49 2.06 2.40
CA GLY A 190 -9.37 2.85 1.53
C GLY A 190 -9.28 2.46 0.05
N ILE A 191 -8.70 1.29 -0.27
CA ILE A 191 -8.60 0.76 -1.63
C ILE A 191 -9.70 -0.28 -1.81
N GLU A 192 -10.56 -0.10 -2.80
CA GLU A 192 -11.59 -1.07 -3.09
C GLU A 192 -10.98 -2.42 -3.53
N PRO A 193 -11.57 -3.58 -3.16
CA PRO A 193 -11.03 -4.89 -3.53
C PRO A 193 -10.84 -5.08 -5.04
N ARG A 194 -11.67 -4.42 -5.87
CA ARG A 194 -11.52 -4.41 -7.34
C ARG A 194 -10.28 -3.66 -7.82
N ASP A 195 -9.77 -2.69 -7.04
CA ASP A 195 -8.57 -1.90 -7.36
C ASP A 195 -7.30 -2.54 -6.75
N ALA A 196 -7.47 -3.47 -5.80
CA ALA A 196 -6.40 -4.26 -5.19
C ALA A 196 -6.24 -5.64 -5.85
N VAL A 197 -6.67 -5.80 -7.09
CA VAL A 197 -6.51 -7.07 -7.82
C VAL A 197 -5.02 -7.38 -7.92
N LEU A 198 -4.64 -8.50 -7.29
CA LEU A 198 -3.27 -9.01 -7.29
C LEU A 198 -3.14 -10.07 -8.39
N ARG A 199 -2.07 -9.97 -9.18
CA ARG A 199 -1.58 -11.02 -10.08
C ARG A 199 -0.22 -11.47 -9.61
N ILE A 200 0.01 -12.77 -9.64
CA ILE A 200 1.24 -13.41 -9.18
C ILE A 200 1.77 -14.31 -10.28
N ALA A 201 3.01 -14.05 -10.72
CA ALA A 201 3.80 -15.01 -11.47
C ALA A 201 4.95 -15.51 -10.58
N TYR A 202 5.23 -16.79 -10.59
CA TYR A 202 6.30 -17.38 -9.80
C TYR A 202 6.91 -18.59 -10.52
N GLY A 203 8.14 -18.85 -10.19
CA GLY A 203 8.85 -20.02 -10.72
C GLY A 203 10.03 -20.41 -9.87
N ARG A 204 10.51 -21.62 -10.10
CA ARG A 204 11.74 -22.12 -9.50
C ARG A 204 12.93 -21.65 -10.31
N LEU A 205 13.83 -20.94 -9.65
CA LEU A 205 15.02 -20.37 -10.26
C LEU A 205 16.26 -21.12 -9.83
N ASP A 206 16.95 -21.73 -10.78
CA ASP A 206 18.31 -22.18 -10.63
C ASP A 206 19.26 -21.07 -11.08
N THR A 207 19.93 -20.44 -10.13
CA THR A 207 20.86 -19.33 -10.41
C THR A 207 22.12 -19.77 -11.15
N ALA A 208 22.38 -21.07 -11.28
CA ALA A 208 23.45 -21.60 -12.12
C ALA A 208 23.08 -21.58 -13.61
N GLN A 209 21.78 -21.71 -13.91
CA GLN A 209 21.26 -21.79 -15.28
C GLN A 209 20.77 -20.43 -15.81
N MET A 210 20.25 -19.59 -14.93
CA MET A 210 19.63 -18.31 -15.33
C MET A 210 19.93 -17.18 -14.36
N SER A 211 20.17 -15.99 -14.89
CA SER A 211 20.28 -14.76 -14.08
C SER A 211 18.92 -14.37 -13.50
N ILE A 212 18.94 -13.73 -12.33
CA ILE A 212 17.71 -13.21 -11.68
C ILE A 212 17.02 -12.21 -12.60
N GLU A 213 17.77 -11.41 -13.35
CA GLU A 213 17.23 -10.41 -14.27
C GLU A 213 16.47 -11.10 -15.42
N GLY A 214 17.07 -12.08 -16.07
CA GLY A 214 16.41 -12.85 -17.12
C GLY A 214 15.18 -13.61 -16.64
N ALA A 215 15.23 -14.13 -15.41
CA ALA A 215 14.08 -14.78 -14.78
C ALA A 215 12.95 -13.79 -14.49
N LEU A 216 13.28 -12.57 -14.03
CA LEU A 216 12.27 -11.51 -13.81
C LEU A 216 11.61 -11.07 -15.11
N ASP A 217 12.36 -10.93 -16.19
CA ASP A 217 11.79 -10.56 -17.49
C ASP A 217 10.80 -11.64 -17.98
N ARG A 218 11.11 -12.93 -17.80
CA ARG A 218 10.15 -14.01 -18.08
C ARG A 218 8.89 -13.95 -17.21
N LEU A 219 9.00 -13.61 -15.92
CA LEU A 219 7.83 -13.45 -15.06
C LEU A 219 6.98 -12.24 -15.48
N VAL A 220 7.60 -11.18 -15.98
CA VAL A 220 6.91 -10.01 -16.55
C VAL A 220 6.10 -10.42 -17.78
N ASP A 221 6.74 -11.08 -18.73
CA ASP A 221 6.10 -11.55 -19.96
C ASP A 221 4.90 -12.47 -19.64
N ALA A 222 5.07 -13.40 -18.69
CA ALA A 222 4.00 -14.27 -18.23
C ALA A 222 2.84 -13.49 -17.61
N LEU A 223 3.10 -12.43 -16.83
CA LEU A 223 2.04 -11.57 -16.29
C LEU A 223 1.33 -10.74 -17.35
N ASP A 224 2.04 -10.34 -18.42
CA ASP A 224 1.46 -9.62 -19.54
C ASP A 224 0.56 -10.55 -20.38
N ASP A 225 0.94 -11.80 -20.57
CA ASP A 225 0.11 -12.84 -21.21
C ASP A 225 -1.11 -13.17 -20.35
N ALA A 226 -0.93 -13.28 -19.05
CA ALA A 226 -2.03 -13.49 -18.11
C ALA A 226 -3.01 -12.31 -18.06
N ALA A 227 -2.55 -11.11 -18.37
CA ALA A 227 -3.44 -9.96 -18.45
C ALA A 227 -4.51 -10.18 -19.53
N ARG A 228 -4.16 -10.89 -20.61
CA ARG A 228 -5.05 -11.24 -21.73
C ARG A 228 -5.98 -12.41 -21.40
N SER A 229 -5.49 -13.40 -20.65
CA SER A 229 -6.29 -14.58 -20.28
C SER A 229 -7.13 -14.42 -19.01
N GLY A 230 -6.94 -13.34 -18.24
CA GLY A 230 -7.61 -13.10 -16.97
C GLY A 230 -7.05 -13.91 -15.79
N ALA A 231 -5.98 -14.68 -15.97
CA ALA A 231 -5.37 -15.47 -14.93
C ALA A 231 -4.78 -14.57 -13.82
N ARG A 232 -4.97 -14.99 -12.56
CA ARG A 232 -4.45 -14.26 -11.38
C ARG A 232 -3.20 -14.89 -10.80
N ARG A 233 -2.97 -16.17 -11.10
CA ARG A 233 -1.83 -16.94 -10.64
C ARG A 233 -1.24 -17.73 -11.78
N ILE A 234 0.07 -17.66 -11.97
CA ILE A 234 0.79 -18.32 -13.04
C ILE A 234 2.06 -18.94 -12.48
N GLU A 235 2.26 -20.20 -12.81
CA GLU A 235 3.52 -20.88 -12.59
C GLU A 235 4.31 -20.88 -13.90
N VAL A 236 5.57 -20.44 -13.83
CA VAL A 236 6.46 -20.33 -14.98
C VAL A 236 7.65 -21.27 -14.76
N ASP A 237 7.93 -22.11 -15.73
CA ASP A 237 9.18 -22.86 -15.73
C ASP A 237 10.32 -21.94 -16.17
N LEU A 238 11.05 -21.42 -15.18
CA LEU A 238 12.12 -20.45 -15.41
C LEU A 238 13.36 -21.11 -16.04
N ASN A 239 13.52 -22.42 -15.87
CA ASN A 239 14.71 -23.14 -16.33
C ASN A 239 14.53 -23.76 -17.74
N ALA A 240 13.30 -23.81 -18.25
CA ALA A 240 13.03 -24.31 -19.59
C ALA A 240 13.50 -23.34 -20.68
N PRO A 241 14.15 -23.77 -21.75
CA PRO A 241 14.40 -22.93 -22.90
C PRO A 241 13.07 -22.53 -23.54
N GLY A 242 12.72 -21.24 -23.47
CA GLY A 242 11.49 -20.70 -24.07
C GLY A 242 10.30 -20.50 -23.12
N GLY A 243 10.43 -20.74 -21.81
CA GLY A 243 9.43 -20.39 -20.80
C GLY A 243 8.05 -21.00 -21.04
N ALA A 244 7.91 -22.33 -20.94
CA ALA A 244 6.60 -22.95 -21.00
C ALA A 244 5.72 -22.53 -19.82
N LEU A 245 4.53 -21.97 -20.08
CA LEU A 245 3.48 -21.75 -19.09
C LEU A 245 2.90 -23.10 -18.66
N ARG A 246 2.78 -23.33 -17.36
CA ARG A 246 2.07 -24.49 -16.77
C ARG A 246 0.79 -24.06 -16.11
#